data_176d0cea412d4ead9399b1d913b77fa6
#
_entry.id   176d0cea412d4ead9399b1d913b77fa6
#
_cell.length_a   1.000
_cell.length_b   1.000
_cell.length_c   1.000
_cell.angle_alpha   90.00
_cell.angle_beta   90.00
_cell.angle_gamma   90.00
#
_symmetry.space_group_name_H-M   'P 1'
#
loop_
_entity.id
_entity.type
_entity.pdbx_description
1 polymer ?
#
loop_
_entity_poly.entity_id
_entity_poly.type
_entity_poly.pdbx_seq_one_letter_code
_entity_poly.pdbx_strand_id
1 'polypeptide(L)'
;MFISTPTYLPLRRQTFEREAVYIAIGIKPNGCKEVIDYCIAPNENIEVWTEMLQNMKSRGLKQAELFLSDGVVGMKQALVEAYPKAHFQRCLVHVMRNICAKVRVDDREAVMNDFYAKWGKLYSHVVRNLKAIEADMLVFYNYPKQIRPSIYSTNMIESFNNIVKRKELSLKLNFQQSNHWTHL
;
A
#
# COMPACT_ATOMS: atom_id res chain seq x y z
N MET A 1 10.90 -1.81 9.04
CA MET A 1 9.66 -2.19 8.34
C MET A 1 9.22 -1.03 7.49
N PHE A 2 8.81 -1.29 6.26
CA PHE A 2 8.33 -0.27 5.32
C PHE A 2 6.94 -0.62 4.85
N ILE A 3 6.11 0.38 4.69
CA ILE A 3 4.75 0.24 4.20
C ILE A 3 4.57 1.22 3.05
N SER A 4 4.01 0.75 1.95
CA SER A 4 3.84 1.53 0.75
C SER A 4 2.50 1.22 0.10
N THR A 5 1.74 2.26 -0.18
CA THR A 5 0.52 2.22 -0.97
C THR A 5 0.36 3.58 -1.64
N PRO A 6 0.22 3.65 -2.97
CA PRO A 6 -0.04 4.93 -3.63
C PRO A 6 -1.42 5.45 -3.25
N THR A 7 -1.55 6.76 -3.17
CA THR A 7 -2.83 7.43 -3.02
C THR A 7 -3.00 8.47 -4.10
N TYR A 8 -4.18 8.56 -4.70
CA TYR A 8 -4.45 9.56 -5.72
C TYR A 8 -4.96 10.83 -5.07
N LEU A 9 -4.26 11.94 -5.34
CA LEU A 9 -4.66 13.28 -4.93
C LEU A 9 -4.90 14.14 -6.16
N PRO A 10 -5.99 14.96 -6.18
CA PRO A 10 -6.20 15.96 -7.21
C PRO A 10 -5.26 17.13 -6.95
N LEU A 11 -4.11 17.15 -7.58
CA LEU A 11 -3.14 18.24 -7.45
C LEU A 11 -3.43 19.33 -8.49
N ARG A 12 -3.38 20.59 -8.04
CA ARG A 12 -3.58 21.75 -8.89
C ARG A 12 -2.22 22.21 -9.43
N ARG A 13 -1.95 21.85 -10.69
CA ARG A 13 -0.91 22.49 -11.51
C ARG A 13 -1.58 23.42 -12.52
N GLN A 14 -1.13 23.49 -13.74
CA GLN A 14 -1.78 24.25 -14.80
C GLN A 14 -3.14 23.66 -15.21
N THR A 15 -3.31 22.34 -15.04
CA THR A 15 -4.56 21.59 -15.22
C THR A 15 -4.88 20.77 -13.97
N PHE A 16 -6.18 20.45 -13.76
CA PHE A 16 -6.61 19.55 -12.67
C PHE A 16 -6.38 18.10 -13.11
N GLU A 17 -5.28 17.52 -12.68
CA GLU A 17 -4.99 16.09 -12.90
C GLU A 17 -4.94 15.33 -11.58
N ARG A 18 -5.38 14.07 -11.62
CA ARG A 18 -5.20 13.16 -10.49
C ARG A 18 -3.81 12.56 -10.60
N GLU A 19 -2.95 12.91 -9.67
CA GLU A 19 -1.62 12.33 -9.57
C GLU A 19 -1.54 11.30 -8.47
N ALA A 20 -0.74 10.26 -8.70
CA ALA A 20 -0.45 9.25 -7.70
C ALA A 20 0.63 9.78 -6.74
N VAL A 21 0.33 9.81 -5.45
CA VAL A 21 1.29 10.13 -4.39
C VAL A 21 1.75 8.83 -3.77
N TYR A 22 3.03 8.55 -3.92
CA TYR A 22 3.71 7.40 -3.36
C TYR A 22 4.30 7.79 -2.01
N ILE A 23 4.05 7.02 -0.98
CA ILE A 23 4.54 7.32 0.36
C ILE A 23 5.14 6.04 0.94
N ALA A 24 6.38 6.13 1.42
CA ALA A 24 7.03 5.08 2.18
C ALA A 24 7.12 5.48 3.65
N ILE A 25 6.53 4.68 4.53
CA ILE A 25 6.59 4.86 5.97
C ILE A 25 7.50 3.80 6.58
N GLY A 26 8.51 4.24 7.32
CA GLY A 26 9.38 3.39 8.12
C GLY A 26 8.90 3.26 9.56
N ILE A 27 9.11 2.08 10.14
CA ILE A 27 8.95 1.85 11.57
C ILE A 27 10.30 1.43 12.13
N LYS A 28 10.80 2.23 13.05
CA LYS A 28 12.06 1.98 13.77
C LYS A 28 11.90 0.85 14.80
N PRO A 29 13.00 0.26 15.30
CA PRO A 29 12.94 -0.77 16.35
C PRO A 29 12.22 -0.30 17.62
N ASN A 30 12.25 0.99 17.92
CA ASN A 30 11.54 1.59 19.06
C ASN A 30 10.04 1.84 18.81
N GLY A 31 9.51 1.42 17.65
CA GLY A 31 8.11 1.61 17.25
C GLY A 31 7.78 2.98 16.66
N CYS A 32 8.72 3.94 16.66
CA CYS A 32 8.51 5.25 16.05
C CYS A 32 8.32 5.12 14.53
N LYS A 33 7.33 5.85 14.03
CA LYS A 33 6.97 5.90 12.61
C LYS A 33 7.50 7.19 12.01
N GLU A 34 8.03 7.08 10.78
CA GLU A 34 8.48 8.26 10.03
C GLU A 34 8.20 8.07 8.54
N VAL A 35 7.94 9.17 7.84
CA VAL A 35 7.93 9.17 6.37
C VAL A 35 9.37 9.12 5.91
N ILE A 36 9.75 8.03 5.26
CA ILE A 36 11.12 7.82 4.76
C ILE A 36 11.29 8.48 3.40
N ASP A 37 10.26 8.37 2.57
CA ASP A 37 10.27 8.95 1.22
C ASP A 37 8.86 9.18 0.73
N TYR A 38 8.73 10.09 -0.25
CA TYR A 38 7.50 10.27 -1.02
C TYR A 38 7.84 10.71 -2.44
N CYS A 39 7.00 10.36 -3.39
CA CYS A 39 7.10 10.78 -4.77
C CYS A 39 5.70 11.05 -5.32
N ILE A 40 5.61 11.97 -6.28
CA ILE A 40 4.38 12.31 -7.00
C ILE A 40 4.60 11.98 -8.46
N ALA A 41 3.75 11.15 -9.03
CA ALA A 41 3.82 10.77 -10.43
C ALA A 41 2.42 10.75 -11.07
N PRO A 42 2.30 10.95 -12.39
CA PRO A 42 1.00 10.99 -13.09
C PRO A 42 0.20 9.69 -12.93
N ASN A 43 0.88 8.56 -12.97
CA ASN A 43 0.28 7.23 -12.91
C ASN A 43 1.05 6.30 -11.98
N GLU A 44 0.37 5.26 -11.52
CA GLU A 44 1.02 4.18 -10.78
C GLU A 44 1.91 3.36 -11.73
N ASN A 45 3.23 3.37 -11.46
CA ASN A 45 4.23 2.68 -12.25
C ASN A 45 5.27 2.02 -11.34
N ILE A 46 5.71 0.82 -11.71
CA ILE A 46 6.77 0.10 -11.00
C ILE A 46 8.13 0.81 -11.07
N GLU A 47 8.38 1.55 -12.14
CA GLU A 47 9.61 2.33 -12.30
C GLU A 47 9.75 3.37 -11.20
N VAL A 48 8.67 4.07 -10.85
CA VAL A 48 8.64 5.05 -9.75
C VAL A 48 9.01 4.38 -8.43
N TRP A 49 8.49 3.18 -8.16
CA TRP A 49 8.88 2.41 -6.96
C TRP A 49 10.35 2.01 -7.01
N THR A 50 10.85 1.59 -8.16
CA THR A 50 12.25 1.19 -8.34
C THR A 50 13.19 2.37 -8.05
N GLU A 51 12.91 3.53 -8.63
CA GLU A 51 13.66 4.77 -8.38
C GLU A 51 13.61 5.17 -6.90
N MET A 52 12.43 5.12 -6.28
CA MET A 52 12.23 5.46 -4.89
C MET A 52 13.02 4.52 -3.96
N LEU A 53 13.02 3.21 -4.22
CA LEU A 53 13.81 2.23 -3.48
C LEU A 53 15.31 2.49 -3.61
N GLN A 54 15.78 2.81 -4.81
CA GLN A 54 17.20 3.16 -5.06
C GLN A 54 17.57 4.46 -4.35
N ASN A 55 16.70 5.48 -4.39
CA ASN A 55 16.91 6.74 -3.70
C ASN A 55 16.96 6.55 -2.18
N MET A 56 16.05 5.79 -1.59
CA MET A 56 16.12 5.46 -0.17
C MET A 56 17.44 4.78 0.20
N LYS A 57 17.93 3.86 -0.63
CA LYS A 57 19.21 3.16 -0.44
C LYS A 57 20.39 4.10 -0.52
N SER A 58 20.43 5.01 -1.49
CA SER A 58 21.51 6.01 -1.66
C SER A 58 21.57 7.00 -0.49
N ARG A 59 20.41 7.37 0.07
CA ARG A 59 20.29 8.25 1.24
C ARG A 59 20.60 7.57 2.58
N GLY A 60 21.01 6.30 2.56
CA GLY A 60 21.52 5.60 3.74
C GLY A 60 20.61 4.51 4.31
N LEU A 61 19.46 4.23 3.71
CA LEU A 61 18.67 3.07 4.06
C LEU A 61 19.32 1.80 3.49
N LYS A 62 20.37 1.33 4.12
CA LYS A 62 21.16 0.19 3.62
C LYS A 62 20.48 -1.16 3.82
N GLN A 63 19.62 -1.26 4.83
CA GLN A 63 18.93 -2.50 5.19
C GLN A 63 17.50 -2.22 5.61
N ALA A 64 16.61 -3.12 5.22
CA ALA A 64 15.26 -3.23 5.72
C ALA A 64 14.97 -4.70 6.00
N GLU A 65 14.27 -5.00 7.06
CA GLU A 65 13.95 -6.38 7.45
C GLU A 65 12.68 -6.86 6.75
N LEU A 66 11.69 -5.99 6.66
CA LEU A 66 10.38 -6.33 6.12
C LEU A 66 9.81 -5.16 5.32
N PHE A 67 9.33 -5.46 4.13
CA PHE A 67 8.48 -4.57 3.34
C PHE A 67 7.04 -5.10 3.33
N LEU A 68 6.09 -4.20 3.50
CA LEU A 68 4.67 -4.48 3.40
C LEU A 68 4.06 -3.59 2.31
N SER A 69 3.34 -4.21 1.36
CA SER A 69 2.68 -3.50 0.25
C SER A 69 1.34 -4.14 -0.08
N ASP A 70 0.47 -3.41 -0.77
CA ASP A 70 -0.78 -3.90 -1.33
C ASP A 70 -0.60 -4.88 -2.49
N GLY A 71 0.63 -5.01 -3.00
CA GLY A 71 1.01 -6.02 -3.98
C GLY A 71 0.86 -5.57 -5.42
N VAL A 72 1.24 -4.34 -5.70
CA VAL A 72 1.46 -3.84 -7.06
C VAL A 72 2.34 -4.82 -7.86
N VAL A 73 1.97 -5.04 -9.11
CA VAL A 73 2.71 -5.93 -10.00
C VAL A 73 4.16 -5.44 -10.14
N GLY A 74 5.13 -6.35 -10.02
CA GLY A 74 6.56 -6.04 -10.07
C GLY A 74 7.17 -5.52 -8.77
N MET A 75 6.38 -5.07 -7.78
CA MET A 75 6.87 -4.52 -6.52
C MET A 75 7.81 -5.50 -5.79
N LYS A 76 7.42 -6.77 -5.69
CA LYS A 76 8.27 -7.79 -5.04
C LYS A 76 9.62 -7.91 -5.72
N GLN A 77 9.65 -7.90 -7.07
CA GLN A 77 10.90 -8.00 -7.82
C GLN A 77 11.79 -6.78 -7.58
N ALA A 78 11.25 -5.57 -7.68
CA ALA A 78 11.99 -4.34 -7.40
C ALA A 78 12.56 -4.32 -5.97
N LEU A 79 11.80 -4.83 -4.99
CA LEU A 79 12.25 -4.97 -3.61
C LEU A 79 13.39 -5.97 -3.47
N VAL A 80 13.31 -7.14 -4.09
CA VAL A 80 14.37 -8.17 -4.06
C VAL A 80 15.65 -7.65 -4.69
N GLU A 81 15.55 -6.89 -5.77
CA GLU A 81 16.72 -6.28 -6.43
C GLU A 81 17.37 -5.19 -5.56
N ALA A 82 16.58 -4.32 -4.94
CA ALA A 82 17.09 -3.24 -4.10
C ALA A 82 17.57 -3.75 -2.72
N TYR A 83 16.82 -4.68 -2.11
CA TYR A 83 17.03 -5.19 -0.74
C TYR A 83 16.93 -6.72 -0.68
N PRO A 84 17.92 -7.47 -1.17
CA PRO A 84 17.85 -8.94 -1.30
C PRO A 84 17.63 -9.72 0.00
N LYS A 85 17.96 -9.11 1.14
CA LYS A 85 17.80 -9.72 2.47
C LYS A 85 16.47 -9.40 3.14
N ALA A 86 15.68 -8.51 2.55
CA ALA A 86 14.40 -8.11 3.13
C ALA A 86 13.31 -9.14 2.84
N HIS A 87 12.43 -9.35 3.80
CA HIS A 87 11.19 -10.09 3.57
C HIS A 87 10.14 -9.19 2.91
N PHE A 88 9.29 -9.80 2.11
CA PHE A 88 8.15 -9.13 1.50
C PHE A 88 6.86 -9.73 2.05
N GLN A 89 6.02 -8.90 2.67
CA GLN A 89 4.68 -9.25 3.12
C GLN A 89 3.64 -8.54 2.24
N ARG A 90 2.73 -9.31 1.70
CA ARG A 90 1.57 -8.77 0.98
C ARG A 90 0.46 -8.43 1.95
N CYS A 91 -0.18 -7.28 1.78
CA CYS A 91 -1.30 -6.84 2.61
C CYS A 91 -2.48 -7.81 2.51
N LEU A 92 -2.84 -8.47 3.60
CA LEU A 92 -3.96 -9.43 3.63
C LEU A 92 -5.30 -8.74 3.37
N VAL A 93 -5.49 -7.53 3.89
CA VAL A 93 -6.74 -6.78 3.69
C VAL A 93 -6.99 -6.51 2.21
N HIS A 94 -5.96 -6.09 1.46
CA HIS A 94 -6.07 -5.87 0.01
C HIS A 94 -6.31 -7.18 -0.76
N VAL A 95 -5.64 -8.26 -0.38
CA VAL A 95 -5.89 -9.58 -0.97
C VAL A 95 -7.35 -9.97 -0.76
N MET A 96 -7.87 -9.84 0.45
CA MET A 96 -9.27 -10.19 0.76
C MET A 96 -10.26 -9.28 0.01
N ARG A 97 -10.01 -7.97 -0.06
CA ARG A 97 -10.84 -7.04 -0.86
C ARG A 97 -10.88 -7.44 -2.34
N ASN A 98 -9.72 -7.83 -2.90
CA ASN A 98 -9.61 -8.27 -4.30
C ASN A 98 -10.36 -9.59 -4.57
N ILE A 99 -10.36 -10.52 -3.62
CA ILE A 99 -11.16 -11.73 -3.68
C ILE A 99 -12.65 -11.40 -3.66
N CYS A 100 -13.09 -10.63 -2.68
CA CYS A 100 -14.48 -10.21 -2.54
C CYS A 100 -15.01 -9.44 -3.75
N ALA A 101 -14.14 -8.67 -4.42
CA ALA A 101 -14.53 -7.95 -5.66
C ALA A 101 -14.79 -8.89 -6.86
N LYS A 102 -14.23 -10.10 -6.85
CA LYS A 102 -14.35 -11.10 -7.93
C LYS A 102 -15.37 -12.20 -7.65
N VAL A 103 -15.99 -12.17 -6.47
CA VAL A 103 -16.96 -13.15 -6.00
C VAL A 103 -18.33 -12.48 -5.88
N ARG A 104 -19.41 -13.20 -6.22
CA ARG A 104 -20.78 -12.69 -6.05
C ARG A 104 -21.02 -12.32 -4.59
N VAL A 105 -21.86 -11.30 -4.37
CA VAL A 105 -22.12 -10.78 -3.02
C VAL A 105 -22.63 -11.89 -2.08
N ASP A 106 -23.55 -12.72 -2.56
CA ASP A 106 -24.16 -13.81 -1.78
C ASP A 106 -23.17 -14.94 -1.42
N ASP A 107 -22.10 -15.10 -2.21
CA ASP A 107 -21.10 -16.15 -2.01
C ASP A 107 -19.94 -15.72 -1.09
N ARG A 108 -19.81 -14.40 -0.78
CA ARG A 108 -18.63 -13.85 -0.11
C ARG A 108 -18.37 -14.46 1.26
N GLU A 109 -19.39 -14.60 2.08
CA GLU A 109 -19.26 -15.17 3.43
C GLU A 109 -18.83 -16.63 3.38
N ALA A 110 -19.45 -17.42 2.51
CA ALA A 110 -19.11 -18.82 2.33
C ALA A 110 -17.71 -19.02 1.74
N VAL A 111 -17.30 -18.17 0.77
CA VAL A 111 -15.95 -18.16 0.19
C VAL A 111 -14.90 -17.85 1.22
N MET A 112 -15.18 -16.94 2.15
CA MET A 112 -14.26 -16.59 3.23
C MET A 112 -14.05 -17.71 4.23
N ASN A 113 -15.09 -18.52 4.47
CA ASN A 113 -15.07 -19.58 5.47
C ASN A 113 -14.50 -20.90 4.97
N ASP A 114 -14.64 -21.21 3.67
CA ASP A 114 -14.21 -22.51 3.11
C ASP A 114 -13.64 -22.36 1.68
N PHE A 115 -12.63 -21.53 1.56
CA PHE A 115 -12.15 -21.02 0.27
C PHE A 115 -11.62 -22.11 -0.66
N TYR A 116 -10.80 -23.04 -0.16
CA TYR A 116 -10.11 -24.00 -1.01
C TYR A 116 -10.93 -25.24 -1.37
N ALA A 117 -11.67 -25.78 -0.43
CA ALA A 117 -12.34 -27.05 -0.61
C ALA A 117 -13.62 -26.94 -1.45
N LYS A 118 -14.42 -25.92 -1.18
CA LYS A 118 -15.75 -25.77 -1.77
C LYS A 118 -15.77 -24.95 -3.05
N TRP A 119 -14.95 -23.88 -3.11
CA TRP A 119 -15.03 -22.86 -4.16
C TRP A 119 -13.94 -22.96 -5.23
N GLY A 120 -12.97 -23.85 -5.04
CA GLY A 120 -11.85 -24.02 -5.96
C GLY A 120 -12.26 -24.39 -7.38
N LYS A 121 -13.37 -25.08 -7.56
CA LYS A 121 -13.93 -25.40 -8.90
C LYS A 121 -14.63 -24.21 -9.54
N LEU A 122 -15.42 -23.46 -8.77
CA LEU A 122 -16.23 -22.35 -9.28
C LEU A 122 -15.38 -21.10 -9.55
N TYR A 123 -14.42 -20.83 -8.69
CA TYR A 123 -13.52 -19.66 -8.77
C TYR A 123 -12.06 -20.09 -8.92
N SER A 124 -11.78 -21.03 -9.79
CA SER A 124 -10.45 -21.65 -9.98
C SER A 124 -9.32 -20.64 -10.24
N HIS A 125 -9.62 -19.54 -10.98
CA HIS A 125 -8.65 -18.48 -11.25
C HIS A 125 -8.30 -17.68 -9.98
N VAL A 126 -9.27 -17.44 -9.08
CA VAL A 126 -9.04 -16.75 -7.80
C VAL A 126 -8.20 -17.60 -6.88
N VAL A 127 -8.52 -18.90 -6.76
CA VAL A 127 -7.75 -19.87 -5.97
C VAL A 127 -6.32 -19.99 -6.49
N ARG A 128 -6.11 -20.08 -7.79
CA ARG A 128 -4.78 -20.16 -8.40
C ARG A 128 -3.96 -18.90 -8.10
N ASN A 129 -4.55 -17.72 -8.24
CA ASN A 129 -3.88 -16.46 -7.93
C ASN A 129 -3.53 -16.35 -6.44
N LEU A 130 -4.42 -16.83 -5.56
CA LEU A 130 -4.17 -16.83 -4.13
C LEU A 130 -3.01 -17.76 -3.75
N LYS A 131 -2.98 -18.97 -4.32
CA LYS A 131 -1.86 -19.91 -4.13
C LYS A 131 -0.52 -19.32 -4.59
N ALA A 132 -0.51 -18.59 -5.70
CA ALA A 132 0.70 -17.97 -6.22
C ALA A 132 1.30 -16.90 -5.28
N ILE A 133 0.49 -16.29 -4.41
CA ILE A 133 0.93 -15.25 -3.46
C ILE A 133 0.91 -15.72 -2.01
N GLU A 134 0.58 -16.98 -1.74
CA GLU A 134 0.40 -17.53 -0.38
C GLU A 134 1.63 -17.33 0.49
N ALA A 135 2.82 -17.62 -0.05
CA ALA A 135 4.07 -17.43 0.67
C ALA A 135 4.26 -15.97 1.13
N ASP A 136 3.91 -15.01 0.26
CA ASP A 136 4.02 -13.58 0.57
C ASP A 136 2.95 -13.09 1.56
N MET A 137 1.84 -13.80 1.68
CA MET A 137 0.79 -13.49 2.65
C MET A 137 1.12 -13.99 4.05
N LEU A 138 1.90 -15.04 4.18
CA LEU A 138 2.16 -15.74 5.43
C LEU A 138 3.47 -15.31 6.11
N VAL A 139 4.23 -14.41 5.51
CA VAL A 139 5.52 -13.93 6.05
C VAL A 139 5.38 -13.37 7.48
N PHE A 140 4.27 -12.72 7.80
CA PHE A 140 4.03 -12.17 9.14
C PHE A 140 4.05 -13.21 10.25
N TYR A 141 3.83 -14.50 9.95
CA TYR A 141 3.95 -15.58 10.94
C TYR A 141 5.37 -15.78 11.44
N ASN A 142 6.39 -15.37 10.69
CA ASN A 142 7.80 -15.44 11.08
C ASN A 142 8.18 -14.43 12.17
N TYR A 143 7.23 -13.53 12.53
CA TYR A 143 7.44 -12.47 13.50
C TYR A 143 6.68 -12.72 14.81
N PRO A 144 7.12 -12.13 15.94
CA PRO A 144 6.45 -12.24 17.21
C PRO A 144 4.97 -11.83 17.15
N LYS A 145 4.11 -12.55 17.89
CA LYS A 145 2.64 -12.34 17.89
C LYS A 145 2.25 -10.87 18.14
N GLN A 146 3.01 -10.17 18.99
CA GLN A 146 2.74 -8.80 19.42
C GLN A 146 2.79 -7.79 18.26
N ILE A 147 3.64 -8.03 17.23
CA ILE A 147 3.79 -7.11 16.10
C ILE A 147 2.99 -7.54 14.87
N ARG A 148 2.47 -8.77 14.82
CA ARG A 148 1.71 -9.28 13.66
C ARG A 148 0.55 -8.38 13.25
N PRO A 149 -0.25 -7.82 14.18
CA PRO A 149 -1.34 -6.90 13.81
C PRO A 149 -0.89 -5.67 13.03
N SER A 150 0.35 -5.23 13.22
CA SER A 150 0.91 -4.07 12.54
C SER A 150 1.56 -4.40 11.19
N ILE A 151 1.78 -5.67 10.87
CA ILE A 151 2.56 -6.09 9.71
C ILE A 151 1.81 -6.95 8.70
N TYR A 152 0.58 -7.39 8.97
CA TYR A 152 -0.22 -8.11 7.97
C TYR A 152 -1.07 -7.18 7.09
N SER A 153 -1.15 -5.90 7.41
CA SER A 153 -2.07 -4.94 6.77
C SER A 153 -1.42 -3.57 6.59
N THR A 154 -1.73 -2.92 5.47
CA THR A 154 -1.35 -1.54 5.16
C THR A 154 -2.27 -0.49 5.81
N ASN A 155 -3.14 -0.87 6.73
CA ASN A 155 -4.10 0.04 7.38
C ASN A 155 -3.44 1.29 7.97
N MET A 156 -2.20 1.19 8.42
CA MET A 156 -1.45 2.32 8.98
C MET A 156 -1.18 3.38 7.91
N ILE A 157 -0.74 2.99 6.71
CA ILE A 157 -0.51 3.94 5.63
C ILE A 157 -1.83 4.44 5.03
N GLU A 158 -2.88 3.60 4.97
CA GLU A 158 -4.22 4.04 4.57
C GLU A 158 -4.73 5.13 5.52
N SER A 159 -4.54 4.96 6.83
CA SER A 159 -4.88 5.97 7.84
C SER A 159 -4.09 7.27 7.64
N PHE A 160 -2.79 7.18 7.39
CA PHE A 160 -1.96 8.34 7.07
C PHE A 160 -2.40 9.04 5.79
N ASN A 161 -2.65 8.29 4.71
CA ASN A 161 -3.16 8.82 3.44
C ASN A 161 -4.51 9.55 3.62
N ASN A 162 -5.38 9.06 4.51
CA ASN A 162 -6.64 9.72 4.83
C ASN A 162 -6.45 11.05 5.59
N ILE A 163 -5.41 11.16 6.41
CA ILE A 163 -5.03 12.42 7.07
C ILE A 163 -4.53 13.42 6.03
N VAL A 164 -3.66 12.98 5.12
CA VAL A 164 -3.14 13.84 4.03
C VAL A 164 -4.29 14.37 3.17
N LYS A 165 -5.21 13.49 2.73
CA LYS A 165 -6.40 13.87 1.95
C LYS A 165 -7.28 14.90 2.67
N ARG A 166 -7.53 14.70 3.96
CA ARG A 166 -8.34 15.65 4.75
C ARG A 166 -7.68 17.02 4.89
N LYS A 167 -6.36 17.05 5.11
CA LYS A 167 -5.62 18.32 5.19
C LYS A 167 -5.58 19.04 3.87
N GLU A 168 -5.41 18.34 2.76
CA GLU A 168 -5.49 18.94 1.42
C GLU A 168 -6.86 19.57 1.17
N LEU A 169 -7.94 18.86 1.52
CA LEU A 169 -9.30 19.38 1.40
C LEU A 169 -9.51 20.65 2.24
N SER A 170 -9.01 20.65 3.48
CA SER A 170 -9.06 21.81 4.38
C SER A 170 -8.30 23.02 3.82
N LEU A 171 -7.12 22.81 3.23
CA LEU A 171 -6.36 23.88 2.58
C LEU A 171 -7.10 24.45 1.38
N LYS A 172 -7.72 23.62 0.53
CA LYS A 172 -8.54 24.05 -0.59
C LYS A 172 -9.73 24.90 -0.15
N LEU A 173 -10.44 24.50 0.90
CA LEU A 173 -11.56 25.26 1.45
C LEU A 173 -11.12 26.62 1.99
N ASN A 174 -9.99 26.70 2.67
CA ASN A 174 -9.44 27.96 3.17
C ASN A 174 -9.01 28.91 2.04
N PHE A 175 -8.44 28.39 0.95
CA PHE A 175 -8.11 29.19 -0.23
C PHE A 175 -9.35 29.72 -0.96
N GLN A 176 -10.44 28.97 -1.02
CA GLN A 176 -11.70 29.45 -1.61
C GLN A 176 -12.35 30.54 -0.76
N GLN A 177 -12.28 30.44 0.56
CA GLN A 177 -12.79 31.48 1.47
C GLN A 177 -11.97 32.76 1.42
N SER A 178 -10.63 32.70 1.30
CA SER A 178 -9.79 33.89 1.22
C SER A 178 -9.97 34.65 -0.09
N ASN A 179 -10.30 33.98 -1.19
CA ASN A 179 -10.59 34.65 -2.48
C ASN A 179 -11.99 35.32 -2.55
N HIS A 180 -12.87 35.05 -1.57
CA HIS A 180 -14.20 35.68 -1.53
C HIS A 180 -14.19 37.09 -0.90
N TRP A 181 -13.09 37.48 -0.25
CA TRP A 181 -12.94 38.79 0.42
C TRP A 181 -12.17 39.81 -0.39
N THR A 182 -11.72 39.48 -1.60
CA THR A 182 -10.96 40.40 -2.48
C THR A 182 -11.82 41.13 -3.54
N HIS A 183 -13.16 41.04 -3.46
CA HIS A 183 -14.12 41.72 -4.33
C HIS A 183 -15.20 42.50 -3.55
N LEU A 184 -14.77 43.25 -2.52
CA LEU A 184 -15.60 44.32 -1.92
C LEU A 184 -14.81 45.63 -1.96
#